data_71968c9a306a6f0223771b0441c8c884
#
_entry.id   71968c9a306a6f0223771b0441c8c884
#
_cell.length_a   1.000
_cell.length_b   1.000
_cell.length_c   1.000
_cell.angle_alpha   90.00
_cell.angle_beta   90.00
_cell.angle_gamma   90.00
#
_symmetry.space_group_name_H-M   'P 1'
#
loop_
_entity.id
_entity.type
_entity.pdbx_description
1 polymer ?
#
loop_
_entity_poly.entity_id
_entity_poly.type
_entity_poly.pdbx_seq_one_letter_code
_entity_poly.pdbx_strand_id
1 'polypeptide(L)'
;MKNLLLLLVLLTLSVSNVSAQSRNSAYERYINQYKGIAVEQMRKYGVPASITLAQAILESGAGNGELAQRSNNHFGIKRGSDWRGPVTKHTDDKVDEYFRVYN
;
A
#
# COMPACT_ATOMS: atom_id res chain seq x y z
N MET A 1 -20.63 16.76 -36.11
CA MET A 1 -20.29 15.41 -35.65
C MET A 1 -18.95 15.32 -34.96
N LYS A 2 -17.88 15.94 -35.46
CA LYS A 2 -16.57 15.93 -34.82
C LYS A 2 -16.56 16.58 -33.43
N ASN A 3 -17.34 17.65 -33.22
CA ASN A 3 -17.43 18.35 -31.93
C ASN A 3 -18.21 17.59 -30.87
N LEU A 4 -19.18 16.74 -31.26
CA LEU A 4 -19.94 15.92 -30.33
C LEU A 4 -19.11 14.75 -29.76
N LEU A 5 -18.23 14.17 -30.58
CA LEU A 5 -17.33 13.09 -30.15
C LEU A 5 -16.27 13.62 -29.17
N LEU A 6 -15.75 14.84 -29.42
CA LEU A 6 -14.80 15.50 -28.53
C LEU A 6 -15.43 15.84 -27.15
N LEU A 7 -16.70 16.27 -27.15
CA LEU A 7 -17.45 16.56 -25.92
C LEU A 7 -17.71 15.30 -25.10
N LEU A 8 -18.03 14.18 -25.75
CA LEU A 8 -18.24 12.87 -25.08
C LEU A 8 -16.95 12.31 -24.49
N VAL A 9 -15.81 12.47 -25.16
CA VAL A 9 -14.50 12.06 -24.66
C VAL A 9 -14.08 12.90 -23.45
N LEU A 10 -14.37 14.21 -23.47
CA LEU A 10 -14.11 15.10 -22.33
C LEU A 10 -15.00 14.80 -21.12
N LEU A 11 -16.25 14.37 -21.32
CA LEU A 11 -17.17 14.00 -20.25
C LEU A 11 -16.76 12.69 -19.56
N THR A 12 -16.24 11.72 -20.32
CA THR A 12 -15.75 10.46 -19.76
C THR A 12 -14.45 10.61 -18.96
N LEU A 13 -13.61 11.55 -19.33
CA LEU A 13 -12.40 11.89 -18.59
C LEU A 13 -12.68 12.55 -17.23
N SER A 14 -13.78 13.32 -17.12
CA SER A 14 -14.14 13.98 -15.86
C SER A 14 -14.66 13.04 -14.78
N VAL A 15 -15.28 11.91 -15.14
CA VAL A 15 -15.80 10.92 -14.18
C VAL A 15 -14.67 10.07 -13.59
N SER A 16 -13.59 9.81 -14.34
CA SER A 16 -12.43 9.06 -13.82
C SER A 16 -11.56 9.87 -12.85
N ASN A 17 -11.63 11.18 -12.86
CA ASN A 17 -10.84 12.05 -11.99
C ASN A 17 -11.25 12.00 -10.51
N VAL A 18 -12.51 11.75 -10.19
CA VAL A 18 -13.00 11.70 -8.80
C VAL A 18 -12.45 10.49 -8.05
N SER A 19 -12.40 9.31 -8.67
CA SER A 19 -11.79 8.10 -8.08
C SER A 19 -10.30 8.24 -7.89
N ALA A 20 -9.59 8.89 -8.83
CA ALA A 20 -8.16 9.11 -8.76
C ALA A 20 -7.78 10.07 -7.63
N GLN A 21 -8.55 11.14 -7.41
CA GLN A 21 -8.33 12.09 -6.31
C GLN A 21 -8.51 11.45 -4.94
N SER A 22 -9.51 10.59 -4.75
CA SER A 22 -9.75 9.89 -3.50
C SER A 22 -8.60 8.93 -3.16
N ARG A 23 -8.10 8.19 -4.14
CA ARG A 23 -6.94 7.30 -3.99
C ARG A 23 -5.67 8.09 -3.68
N ASN A 24 -5.44 9.19 -4.37
CA ASN A 24 -4.27 10.05 -4.15
C ASN A 24 -4.22 10.62 -2.73
N SER A 25 -5.37 11.02 -2.16
CA SER A 25 -5.45 11.50 -0.78
C SER A 25 -5.03 10.46 0.25
N ALA A 26 -5.46 9.20 0.08
CA ALA A 26 -5.05 8.09 0.95
C ALA A 26 -3.55 7.81 0.83
N TYR A 27 -3.02 7.82 -0.38
CA TYR A 27 -1.60 7.62 -0.64
C TYR A 27 -0.75 8.74 -0.07
N GLU A 28 -1.17 9.99 -0.23
CA GLU A 28 -0.48 11.14 0.35
C GLU A 28 -0.41 11.06 1.87
N ARG A 29 -1.50 10.70 2.54
CA ARG A 29 -1.51 10.52 3.99
C ARG A 29 -0.54 9.42 4.42
N TYR A 30 -0.54 8.31 3.72
CA TYR A 30 0.37 7.20 3.98
C TYR A 30 1.84 7.62 3.80
N ILE A 31 2.16 8.28 2.68
CA ILE A 31 3.50 8.78 2.39
C ILE A 31 3.96 9.76 3.47
N ASN A 32 3.13 10.71 3.84
CA ASN A 32 3.46 11.69 4.87
C ASN A 32 3.74 11.03 6.22
N GLN A 33 3.03 9.97 6.55
CA GLN A 33 3.21 9.23 7.79
C GLN A 33 4.52 8.44 7.83
N TYR A 34 4.90 7.80 6.72
CA TYR A 34 5.99 6.82 6.68
C TYR A 34 7.23 7.25 5.91
N LYS A 35 7.23 8.41 5.25
CA LYS A 35 8.37 8.87 4.44
C LYS A 35 9.68 8.99 5.24
N GLY A 36 9.60 9.38 6.50
CA GLY A 36 10.77 9.49 7.36
C GLY A 36 11.49 8.17 7.53
N ILE A 37 10.74 7.10 7.80
CA ILE A 37 11.28 5.75 7.92
C ILE A 37 11.84 5.26 6.59
N ALA A 38 11.13 5.52 5.49
CA ALA A 38 11.56 5.10 4.16
C ALA A 38 12.88 5.77 3.75
N VAL A 39 13.05 7.06 4.04
CA VAL A 39 14.29 7.79 3.78
C VAL A 39 15.44 7.28 4.66
N GLU A 40 15.18 6.99 5.92
CA GLU A 40 16.17 6.40 6.82
C GLU A 40 16.64 5.04 6.30
N GLN A 41 15.73 4.19 5.87
CA GLN A 41 16.06 2.89 5.27
C GLN A 41 16.85 3.04 3.96
N MET A 42 16.53 4.04 3.16
CA MET A 42 17.27 4.37 1.94
C MET A 42 18.72 4.72 2.24
N ARG A 43 18.97 5.55 3.25
CA ARG A 43 20.31 5.93 3.68
C ARG A 43 21.11 4.74 4.19
N LYS A 44 20.44 3.83 4.88
CA LYS A 44 21.06 2.67 5.53
C LYS A 44 21.35 1.52 4.57
N TYR A 45 20.43 1.24 3.64
CA TYR A 45 20.49 0.04 2.79
C TYR A 45 20.52 0.34 1.29
N GLY A 46 20.38 1.60 0.87
CA GLY A 46 20.47 2.00 -0.53
C GLY A 46 19.23 1.76 -1.38
N VAL A 47 18.12 1.29 -0.79
CA VAL A 47 16.87 1.14 -1.53
C VAL A 47 16.18 2.50 -1.64
N PRO A 48 15.78 2.96 -2.85
CA PRO A 48 15.08 4.23 -2.98
C PRO A 48 13.81 4.30 -2.14
N ALA A 49 13.62 5.39 -1.41
CA ALA A 49 12.46 5.59 -0.54
C ALA A 49 11.13 5.48 -1.30
N SER A 50 11.10 5.95 -2.55
CA SER A 50 9.91 5.85 -3.42
C SER A 50 9.51 4.41 -3.70
N ILE A 51 10.45 3.51 -3.87
CA ILE A 51 10.21 2.07 -4.10
C ILE A 51 9.66 1.43 -2.82
N THR A 52 10.28 1.70 -1.68
CA THR A 52 9.81 1.19 -0.38
C THR A 52 8.37 1.64 -0.10
N LEU A 53 8.06 2.91 -0.32
CA LEU A 53 6.72 3.46 -0.11
C LEU A 53 5.70 2.89 -1.09
N ALA A 54 6.05 2.75 -2.37
CA ALA A 54 5.17 2.19 -3.37
C ALA A 54 4.80 0.73 -3.06
N GLN A 55 5.76 -0.09 -2.68
CA GLN A 55 5.52 -1.48 -2.26
C GLN A 55 4.66 -1.55 -1.01
N ALA A 56 4.94 -0.72 -0.01
CA ALA A 56 4.17 -0.67 1.22
C ALA A 56 2.71 -0.28 0.96
N ILE A 57 2.46 0.69 0.10
CA ILE A 57 1.10 1.11 -0.30
C ILE A 57 0.36 -0.06 -0.96
N LEU A 58 0.98 -0.73 -1.91
CA LEU A 58 0.36 -1.84 -2.64
C LEU A 58 0.09 -3.04 -1.73
N GLU A 59 1.05 -3.45 -0.93
CA GLU A 59 0.94 -4.64 -0.07
C GLU A 59 0.00 -4.44 1.12
N SER A 60 -0.12 -3.22 1.63
CA SER A 60 -0.93 -2.92 2.81
C SER A 60 -2.26 -2.23 2.49
N GLY A 61 -2.57 -1.97 1.21
CA GLY A 61 -3.71 -1.13 0.84
C GLY A 61 -3.64 0.25 1.46
N ALA A 62 -2.48 0.91 1.37
CA ALA A 62 -2.16 2.17 2.03
C ALA A 62 -2.39 2.12 3.56
N GLY A 63 -2.05 0.99 4.17
CA GLY A 63 -2.21 0.75 5.61
C GLY A 63 -3.63 0.36 6.05
N ASN A 64 -4.59 0.30 5.13
CA ASN A 64 -6.00 0.02 5.46
C ASN A 64 -6.35 -1.47 5.38
N GLY A 65 -5.48 -2.31 4.83
CA GLY A 65 -5.68 -3.75 4.76
C GLY A 65 -5.78 -4.39 6.14
N GLU A 66 -6.53 -5.48 6.25
CA GLU A 66 -6.79 -6.16 7.53
C GLU A 66 -5.49 -6.62 8.21
N LEU A 67 -4.57 -7.21 7.45
CA LEU A 67 -3.29 -7.67 7.99
C LEU A 67 -2.45 -6.51 8.53
N ALA A 68 -2.35 -5.41 7.80
CA ALA A 68 -1.60 -4.22 8.23
C ALA A 68 -2.20 -3.61 9.49
N GLN A 69 -3.52 -3.51 9.59
CA GLN A 69 -4.21 -2.96 10.75
C GLN A 69 -4.01 -3.83 12.00
N ARG A 70 -4.08 -5.15 11.84
CA ARG A 70 -3.99 -6.09 12.95
C ARG A 70 -2.57 -6.35 13.43
N SER A 71 -1.61 -6.35 12.51
CA SER A 71 -0.24 -6.80 12.78
C SER A 71 0.84 -5.75 12.58
N ASN A 72 0.49 -4.57 12.10
CA ASN A 72 1.45 -3.55 11.66
C ASN A 72 2.47 -4.08 10.63
N ASN A 73 2.11 -5.12 9.90
CA ASN A 73 2.93 -5.79 8.90
C ASN A 73 2.52 -5.32 7.51
N HIS A 74 3.12 -4.23 7.06
CA HIS A 74 2.73 -3.54 5.81
C HIS A 74 3.21 -4.24 4.54
N PHE A 75 4.22 -5.10 4.65
CA PHE A 75 4.82 -5.80 3.51
C PHE A 75 4.38 -7.27 3.38
N GLY A 76 3.51 -7.74 4.26
CA GLY A 76 3.07 -9.13 4.23
C GLY A 76 4.20 -10.11 4.50
N ILE A 77 5.05 -9.83 5.47
CA ILE A 77 6.19 -10.69 5.78
C ILE A 77 5.71 -11.91 6.56
N LYS A 78 5.92 -13.09 5.99
CA LYS A 78 5.60 -14.37 6.63
C LYS A 78 6.55 -14.64 7.79
N ARG A 79 6.10 -15.47 8.73
CA ARG A 79 6.88 -15.83 9.91
C ARG A 79 8.28 -16.34 9.55
N GLY A 80 8.40 -17.22 8.55
CA GLY A 80 9.65 -17.87 8.24
C GLY A 80 10.14 -18.75 9.38
N SER A 81 11.38 -19.22 9.30
CA SER A 81 11.99 -20.10 10.30
C SER A 81 12.68 -19.36 11.44
N ASP A 82 13.05 -18.12 11.26
CA ASP A 82 13.94 -17.36 12.17
C ASP A 82 13.19 -16.40 13.10
N TRP A 83 11.91 -16.15 12.85
CA TRP A 83 11.12 -15.23 13.65
C TRP A 83 10.74 -15.81 14.99
N ARG A 84 11.06 -15.10 16.08
CA ARG A 84 10.75 -15.48 17.45
C ARG A 84 9.69 -14.60 18.10
N GLY A 85 9.25 -13.54 17.41
CA GLY A 85 8.24 -12.59 17.86
C GLY A 85 6.80 -13.11 17.66
N PRO A 86 5.80 -12.29 18.00
CA PRO A 86 4.40 -12.68 17.84
C PRO A 86 4.02 -12.85 16.38
N VAL A 87 3.04 -13.72 16.13
CA VAL A 87 2.50 -14.01 14.80
C VAL A 87 0.98 -13.90 14.79
N THR A 88 0.42 -13.61 13.61
CA THR A 88 -1.02 -13.65 13.37
C THR A 88 -1.32 -14.59 12.20
N LYS A 89 -2.42 -15.32 12.30
CA LYS A 89 -2.88 -16.19 11.21
C LYS A 89 -3.73 -15.37 10.23
N HIS A 90 -3.48 -15.57 8.95
CA HIS A 90 -4.30 -15.04 7.89
C HIS A 90 -4.61 -16.15 6.90
N THR A 91 -5.88 -16.32 6.56
CA THR A 91 -6.33 -17.37 5.65
C THR A 91 -6.64 -16.74 4.30
N ASP A 92 -5.90 -17.14 3.28
CA ASP A 92 -6.14 -16.76 1.89
C ASP A 92 -6.33 -18.03 1.08
N ASP A 93 -7.30 -18.05 0.17
CA ASP A 93 -7.62 -19.19 -0.70
C ASP A 93 -7.66 -20.57 0.03
N LYS A 94 -8.21 -20.60 1.24
CA LYS A 94 -8.31 -21.79 2.11
C LYS A 94 -6.98 -22.30 2.67
N VAL A 95 -5.91 -21.52 2.55
CA VAL A 95 -4.61 -21.84 3.14
C VAL A 95 -4.35 -20.93 4.33
N ASP A 96 -4.03 -21.51 5.47
CA ASP A 96 -3.62 -20.77 6.66
C ASP A 96 -2.15 -20.40 6.55
N GLU A 97 -1.86 -19.11 6.62
CA GLU A 97 -0.51 -18.59 6.63
C GLU A 97 -0.27 -17.77 7.90
N TYR A 98 0.97 -17.75 8.37
CA TYR A 98 1.36 -17.03 9.57
C TYR A 98 2.28 -15.87 9.23
N PHE A 99 1.91 -14.71 9.71
CA PHE A 99 2.61 -13.45 9.43
C PHE A 99 3.17 -12.85 10.71
N ARG A 100 4.27 -12.14 10.57
CA ARG A 100 4.91 -11.43 11.68
C ARG A 100 4.05 -10.29 12.17
N VAL A 101 4.04 -10.09 13.48
CA VAL A 101 3.40 -8.94 14.12
C VAL A 101 4.49 -7.99 14.61
N TYR A 102 4.37 -6.72 14.25
CA TYR A 102 5.28 -5.66 14.64
C TYR A 102 4.59 -4.67 15.60
N ASN A 103 5.39 -4.02 16.45
CA ASN A 103 4.91 -3.00 17.38
C ASN A 103 4.71 -1.64 16.71
#